data_65132d926241c33ff5bb8db79544fff5
#
_entry.id   65132d926241c33ff5bb8db79544fff5
#
_cell.length_a   1.000
_cell.length_b   1.000
_cell.length_c   1.000
_cell.angle_alpha   90.00
_cell.angle_beta   90.00
_cell.angle_gamma   90.00
#
_symmetry.space_group_name_H-M   'P 1'
#
loop_
_entity.id
_entity.type
_entity.pdbx_description
1 polymer ?
#
loop_
_entity_poly.entity_id
_entity_poly.type
_entity_poly.pdbx_seq_one_letter_code
_entity_poly.pdbx_strand_id
1 'polypeptide(L)'
;MKKPGFHLRWSLLWALHWLLCATSWSHDSITTEVRQNFLAKLTETQQILVTSSSPAGKAKAHFLLGTTLDEIRDLFNQDIISHGAVKGLESTLLLSELARAGFKLEKSPQIGLYLSALNHYRTALKLDGKAPFNEQAKYLLFKNQFYDSFSDNPLAPFSQTREELTEMLTIGNSLLKARDSTVNAEEVKFILAIHVLQAVQQGMVPKEEGMRQFKKLHAELRKEYPQSLKPLTLEALAPAS
;
A
#
# COMPACT_ATOMS: atom_id res chain seq x y z
N MET A 1 3.33 2.78 38.29
CA MET A 1 4.60 2.42 37.63
C MET A 1 4.28 2.11 36.14
N LYS A 2 4.64 3.00 35.23
CA LYS A 2 4.45 2.81 33.77
C LYS A 2 5.51 1.82 33.27
N LYS A 3 5.10 0.71 32.63
CA LYS A 3 6.03 -0.24 32.01
C LYS A 3 6.64 0.37 30.74
N PRO A 4 7.92 0.71 30.72
CA PRO A 4 8.57 1.28 29.53
C PRO A 4 9.12 0.14 28.68
N GLY A 5 8.35 -0.50 27.87
CA GLY A 5 8.83 -1.64 27.10
C GLY A 5 8.05 -1.92 25.83
N PHE A 6 6.90 -1.32 25.70
CA PHE A 6 5.99 -1.67 24.63
C PHE A 6 6.36 -0.99 23.29
N HIS A 7 6.74 0.27 23.33
CA HIS A 7 7.09 1.04 22.12
C HIS A 7 8.38 0.59 21.45
N LEU A 8 9.38 0.15 22.23
CA LEU A 8 10.69 -0.26 21.68
C LEU A 8 10.62 -1.60 20.91
N ARG A 9 9.72 -2.50 21.30
CA ARG A 9 9.54 -3.79 20.62
C ARG A 9 8.88 -3.64 19.24
N TRP A 10 8.04 -2.66 19.08
CA TRP A 10 7.29 -2.42 17.85
C TRP A 10 8.15 -1.79 16.76
N SER A 11 8.93 -0.77 17.09
CA SER A 11 9.89 -0.16 16.17
C SER A 11 10.92 -1.17 15.68
N LEU A 12 11.34 -2.12 16.51
CA LEU A 12 12.28 -3.18 16.13
C LEU A 12 11.66 -4.22 15.20
N LEU A 13 10.43 -4.66 15.43
CA LEU A 13 9.76 -5.66 14.57
C LEU A 13 9.46 -5.10 13.18
N TRP A 14 9.07 -3.83 13.12
CA TRP A 14 8.82 -3.15 11.85
C TRP A 14 10.11 -2.80 11.10
N ALA A 15 11.14 -2.37 11.82
CA ALA A 15 12.47 -2.18 11.25
C ALA A 15 13.03 -3.51 10.69
N LEU A 16 12.79 -4.64 11.37
CA LEU A 16 13.19 -5.96 10.89
C LEU A 16 12.40 -6.39 9.66
N HIS A 17 11.10 -6.14 9.61
CA HIS A 17 10.28 -6.43 8.45
C HIS A 17 10.71 -5.63 7.21
N TRP A 18 10.99 -4.34 7.40
CA TRP A 18 11.53 -3.47 6.35
C TRP A 18 12.96 -3.85 5.96
N LEU A 19 13.82 -4.23 6.90
CA LEU A 19 15.16 -4.74 6.63
C LEU A 19 15.14 -6.04 5.81
N LEU A 20 14.24 -6.96 6.11
CA LEU A 20 14.11 -8.23 5.37
C LEU A 20 13.51 -8.03 3.97
N CYS A 21 12.65 -7.04 3.77
CA CYS A 21 12.20 -6.63 2.44
C CYS A 21 13.29 -5.87 1.65
N ALA A 22 14.18 -5.15 2.34
CA ALA A 22 15.24 -4.34 1.71
C ALA A 22 16.46 -5.16 1.25
N THR A 23 16.67 -6.38 1.74
CA THR A 23 17.90 -7.15 1.47
C THR A 23 17.99 -7.82 0.11
N SER A 24 16.96 -7.71 -0.74
CA SER A 24 16.97 -8.35 -2.06
C SER A 24 17.13 -7.41 -3.27
N TRP A 25 17.33 -6.11 -3.06
CA TRP A 25 17.42 -5.17 -4.18
C TRP A 25 18.80 -4.54 -4.25
N SER A 26 19.47 -4.76 -5.37
CA SER A 26 20.67 -3.99 -5.72
C SER A 26 20.31 -2.51 -5.80
N HIS A 27 21.16 -1.68 -5.24
CA HIS A 27 21.05 -0.21 -5.26
C HIS A 27 21.24 0.32 -6.69
N ASP A 28 20.22 0.21 -7.51
CA ASP A 28 20.20 0.95 -8.76
C ASP A 28 19.66 2.35 -8.44
N SER A 29 20.60 3.28 -8.26
CA SER A 29 20.29 4.70 -8.29
C SER A 29 19.51 5.01 -9.57
N ILE A 30 18.50 5.90 -9.50
CA ILE A 30 17.78 6.33 -10.70
C ILE A 30 18.78 6.83 -11.72
N THR A 31 18.90 6.13 -12.84
CA THR A 31 19.75 6.53 -13.95
C THR A 31 19.00 7.47 -14.91
N THR A 32 19.72 8.15 -15.78
CA THR A 32 19.10 8.97 -16.84
C THR A 32 18.11 8.16 -17.67
N GLU A 33 18.45 6.90 -17.99
CA GLU A 33 17.57 6.01 -18.76
C GLU A 33 16.27 5.68 -17.99
N VAL A 34 16.39 5.31 -16.72
CA VAL A 34 15.23 5.03 -15.86
C VAL A 34 14.32 6.24 -15.75
N ARG A 35 14.89 7.44 -15.53
CA ARG A 35 14.12 8.68 -15.51
C ARG A 35 13.38 8.94 -16.82
N GLN A 36 14.07 8.83 -17.94
CA GLN A 36 13.47 9.05 -19.27
C GLN A 36 12.35 8.05 -19.56
N ASN A 37 12.53 6.78 -19.18
CA ASN A 37 11.51 5.75 -19.33
C ASN A 37 10.25 6.05 -18.52
N PHE A 38 10.36 6.53 -17.27
CA PHE A 38 9.21 6.95 -16.48
C PHE A 38 8.48 8.14 -17.10
N LEU A 39 9.22 9.15 -17.55
CA LEU A 39 8.62 10.34 -18.18
C LEU A 39 7.90 9.97 -19.48
N ALA A 40 8.48 9.07 -20.27
CA ALA A 40 7.83 8.58 -21.49
C ALA A 40 6.52 7.83 -21.16
N LYS A 41 6.54 6.89 -20.20
CA LYS A 41 5.34 6.18 -19.74
C LYS A 41 4.26 7.15 -19.24
N LEU A 42 4.63 8.14 -18.43
CA LEU A 42 3.68 9.12 -17.89
C LEU A 42 3.07 9.98 -19.01
N THR A 43 3.90 10.46 -19.95
CA THR A 43 3.46 11.29 -21.08
C THR A 43 2.50 10.51 -21.98
N GLU A 44 2.88 9.29 -22.39
CA GLU A 44 2.04 8.42 -23.19
C GLU A 44 0.68 8.16 -22.52
N THR A 45 0.72 7.84 -21.23
CA THR A 45 -0.50 7.51 -20.48
C THR A 45 -1.39 8.74 -20.30
N GLN A 46 -0.83 9.92 -20.06
CA GLN A 46 -1.58 11.18 -20.03
C GLN A 46 -2.20 11.48 -21.40
N GLN A 47 -1.49 11.23 -22.49
CA GLN A 47 -2.02 11.40 -23.83
C GLN A 47 -3.22 10.48 -24.07
N ILE A 48 -3.17 9.22 -23.63
CA ILE A 48 -4.31 8.30 -23.72
C ILE A 48 -5.51 8.85 -22.94
N LEU A 49 -5.31 9.43 -21.75
CA LEU A 49 -6.40 10.03 -20.98
C LEU A 49 -7.10 11.17 -21.72
N VAL A 50 -6.34 11.98 -22.46
CA VAL A 50 -6.88 13.12 -23.22
C VAL A 50 -7.56 12.66 -24.49
N THR A 51 -6.99 11.69 -25.20
CA THR A 51 -7.46 11.28 -26.54
C THR A 51 -8.49 10.15 -26.52
N SER A 52 -8.52 9.33 -25.47
CA SER A 52 -9.48 8.23 -25.39
C SER A 52 -10.90 8.72 -25.13
N SER A 53 -11.83 8.34 -26.00
CA SER A 53 -13.26 8.56 -25.80
C SER A 53 -13.95 7.46 -25.00
N SER A 54 -13.33 6.27 -24.91
CA SER A 54 -13.94 5.11 -24.24
C SER A 54 -13.64 5.07 -22.72
N PRO A 55 -14.64 4.72 -21.89
CA PRO A 55 -14.41 4.50 -20.46
C PRO A 55 -13.34 3.45 -20.18
N ALA A 56 -13.31 2.35 -20.93
CA ALA A 56 -12.31 1.30 -20.80
C ALA A 56 -10.88 1.79 -21.10
N GLY A 57 -10.71 2.62 -22.15
CA GLY A 57 -9.40 3.22 -22.47
C GLY A 57 -8.93 4.15 -21.35
N LYS A 58 -9.83 5.00 -20.83
CA LYS A 58 -9.53 5.86 -19.68
C LYS A 58 -9.24 5.08 -18.42
N ALA A 59 -9.99 4.01 -18.14
CA ALA A 59 -9.74 3.13 -17.00
C ALA A 59 -8.35 2.51 -17.05
N LYS A 60 -7.95 1.99 -18.23
CA LYS A 60 -6.61 1.44 -18.45
C LYS A 60 -5.53 2.49 -18.23
N ALA A 61 -5.72 3.71 -18.74
CA ALA A 61 -4.76 4.79 -18.56
C ALA A 61 -4.63 5.19 -17.08
N HIS A 62 -5.72 5.30 -16.34
CA HIS A 62 -5.66 5.53 -14.89
C HIS A 62 -4.94 4.40 -14.15
N PHE A 63 -5.20 3.14 -14.48
CA PHE A 63 -4.49 2.02 -13.89
C PHE A 63 -2.98 2.09 -14.15
N LEU A 64 -2.56 2.36 -15.40
CA LEU A 64 -1.14 2.51 -15.76
C LEU A 64 -0.48 3.71 -15.08
N LEU A 65 -1.17 4.84 -14.95
CA LEU A 65 -0.65 5.98 -14.18
C LEU A 65 -0.44 5.60 -12.71
N GLY A 66 -1.41 4.93 -12.10
CA GLY A 66 -1.29 4.47 -10.72
C GLY A 66 -0.07 3.57 -10.52
N THR A 67 0.12 2.55 -11.37
CA THR A 67 1.25 1.63 -11.28
C THR A 67 2.59 2.33 -11.52
N THR A 68 2.67 3.25 -12.48
CA THR A 68 3.90 4.03 -12.73
C THR A 68 4.25 4.95 -11.56
N LEU A 69 3.26 5.59 -10.94
CA LEU A 69 3.49 6.42 -9.74
C LEU A 69 3.95 5.57 -8.55
N ASP A 70 3.43 4.36 -8.39
CA ASP A 70 3.87 3.44 -7.35
C ASP A 70 5.32 2.97 -7.57
N GLU A 71 5.69 2.63 -8.82
CA GLU A 71 7.07 2.27 -9.17
C GLU A 71 8.05 3.42 -8.82
N ILE A 72 7.71 4.65 -9.18
CA ILE A 72 8.51 5.84 -8.87
C ILE A 72 8.59 6.08 -7.36
N ARG A 73 7.47 5.98 -6.65
CA ARG A 73 7.42 6.10 -5.20
C ARG A 73 8.34 5.10 -4.52
N ASP A 74 8.28 3.84 -4.94
CA ASP A 74 9.05 2.78 -4.33
C ASP A 74 10.56 3.02 -4.51
N LEU A 75 11.00 3.54 -5.66
CA LEU A 75 12.39 3.95 -5.88
C LEU A 75 12.81 5.10 -4.96
N PHE A 76 11.99 6.14 -4.82
CA PHE A 76 12.31 7.24 -3.91
C PHE A 76 12.35 6.81 -2.45
N ASN A 77 11.45 5.91 -2.05
CA ASN A 77 11.44 5.39 -0.69
C ASN A 77 12.68 4.54 -0.40
N GLN A 78 13.20 3.79 -1.37
CA GLN A 78 14.47 3.08 -1.23
C GLN A 78 15.64 4.05 -1.01
N ASP A 79 15.71 5.14 -1.78
CA ASP A 79 16.70 6.19 -1.58
C ASP A 79 16.61 6.80 -0.17
N ILE A 80 15.40 7.12 0.30
CA ILE A 80 15.17 7.70 1.61
C ILE A 80 15.57 6.75 2.73
N ILE A 81 15.18 5.47 2.62
CA ILE A 81 15.53 4.44 3.62
C ILE A 81 17.05 4.24 3.68
N SER A 82 17.71 4.18 2.53
CA SER A 82 19.14 3.90 2.44
C SER A 82 20.01 5.09 2.81
N HIS A 83 19.57 6.32 2.55
CA HIS A 83 20.39 7.51 2.61
C HIS A 83 19.77 8.64 3.44
N GLY A 84 18.60 8.47 4.02
CA GLY A 84 17.88 9.50 4.78
C GLY A 84 17.26 10.62 3.92
N ALA A 85 17.46 10.60 2.61
CA ALA A 85 16.89 11.57 1.67
C ALA A 85 16.93 11.04 0.24
N VAL A 86 16.11 11.60 -0.64
CA VAL A 86 16.27 11.42 -2.09
C VAL A 86 17.61 12.02 -2.51
N LYS A 87 18.52 11.18 -3.02
CA LYS A 87 19.86 11.57 -3.44
C LYS A 87 20.05 11.34 -4.93
N GLY A 88 20.91 12.19 -5.50
CA GLY A 88 21.29 12.10 -6.89
C GLY A 88 20.61 13.15 -7.78
N LEU A 89 21.31 13.49 -8.85
CA LEU A 89 20.84 14.49 -9.82
C LEU A 89 19.55 13.99 -10.53
N GLU A 90 19.53 12.74 -10.98
CA GLU A 90 18.44 12.18 -11.75
C GLU A 90 17.16 12.07 -10.91
N SER A 91 17.27 11.67 -9.64
CA SER A 91 16.13 11.65 -8.70
C SER A 91 15.56 13.07 -8.48
N THR A 92 16.44 14.07 -8.31
CA THR A 92 16.02 15.48 -8.15
C THR A 92 15.35 16.03 -9.41
N LEU A 93 15.87 15.68 -10.59
CA LEU A 93 15.28 16.06 -11.87
C LEU A 93 13.92 15.41 -12.04
N LEU A 94 13.78 14.10 -11.76
CA LEU A 94 12.52 13.39 -11.84
C LEU A 94 11.46 14.03 -10.93
N LEU A 95 11.80 14.34 -9.67
CA LEU A 95 10.89 15.04 -8.75
C LEU A 95 10.41 16.37 -9.33
N SER A 96 11.31 17.15 -9.91
CA SER A 96 10.97 18.45 -10.52
C SER A 96 10.05 18.31 -11.73
N GLU A 97 10.27 17.29 -12.55
CA GLU A 97 9.47 17.00 -13.73
C GLU A 97 8.08 16.48 -13.36
N LEU A 98 7.98 15.62 -12.34
CA LEU A 98 6.69 15.18 -11.80
C LEU A 98 5.86 16.36 -11.28
N ALA A 99 6.47 17.26 -10.52
CA ALA A 99 5.79 18.46 -10.03
C ALA A 99 5.31 19.38 -11.16
N ARG A 100 6.10 19.56 -12.22
CA ARG A 100 5.69 20.31 -13.43
C ARG A 100 4.55 19.64 -14.18
N ALA A 101 4.52 18.29 -14.19
CA ALA A 101 3.44 17.52 -14.79
C ALA A 101 2.16 17.50 -13.93
N GLY A 102 2.16 18.16 -12.77
CA GLY A 102 0.99 18.29 -11.90
C GLY A 102 0.79 17.13 -10.94
N PHE A 103 1.76 16.21 -10.80
CA PHE A 103 1.69 15.15 -9.80
C PHE A 103 2.02 15.69 -8.42
N LYS A 104 1.13 15.45 -7.45
CA LYS A 104 1.35 15.87 -6.08
C LYS A 104 2.35 14.94 -5.41
N LEU A 105 3.38 15.54 -4.84
CA LEU A 105 4.31 14.91 -3.93
C LEU A 105 3.78 15.13 -2.52
N GLU A 106 3.37 14.06 -1.87
CA GLU A 106 2.89 14.09 -0.50
C GLU A 106 4.00 13.59 0.43
N LYS A 107 4.00 14.06 1.68
CA LYS A 107 4.93 13.59 2.71
C LYS A 107 4.22 12.61 3.60
N SER A 108 4.77 11.40 3.68
CA SER A 108 4.43 10.49 4.76
C SER A 108 5.19 10.87 6.03
N PRO A 109 4.55 10.88 7.20
CA PRO A 109 5.24 11.13 8.46
C PRO A 109 6.38 10.17 8.76
N GLN A 110 6.35 8.97 8.18
CA GLN A 110 7.31 7.90 8.48
C GLN A 110 8.36 7.68 7.40
N ILE A 111 7.99 7.77 6.14
CA ILE A 111 8.88 7.39 5.02
C ILE A 111 9.27 8.57 4.13
N GLY A 112 8.89 9.80 4.49
CA GLY A 112 9.28 10.98 3.75
C GLY A 112 8.34 11.32 2.58
N LEU A 113 8.83 11.38 1.36
CA LEU A 113 8.03 11.75 0.19
C LEU A 113 7.37 10.52 -0.43
N TYR A 114 6.10 10.64 -0.82
CA TYR A 114 5.42 9.65 -1.62
C TYR A 114 4.51 10.29 -2.68
N LEU A 115 4.22 9.51 -3.71
CA LEU A 115 3.27 9.86 -4.76
C LEU A 115 2.01 9.03 -4.55
N SER A 116 0.88 9.67 -4.35
CA SER A 116 -0.37 8.93 -4.15
C SER A 116 -0.96 8.46 -5.49
N ALA A 117 -1.03 7.15 -5.65
CA ALA A 117 -1.68 6.48 -6.78
C ALA A 117 -3.16 6.14 -6.51
N LEU A 118 -3.63 6.31 -5.27
CA LEU A 118 -4.95 5.83 -4.82
C LEU A 118 -6.12 6.34 -5.66
N ASN A 119 -6.11 7.63 -6.00
CA ASN A 119 -7.17 8.22 -6.81
C ASN A 119 -7.21 7.67 -8.23
N HIS A 120 -6.06 7.28 -8.78
CA HIS A 120 -6.00 6.65 -10.09
C HIS A 120 -6.61 5.26 -10.06
N TYR A 121 -6.30 4.43 -9.05
CA TYR A 121 -6.93 3.12 -8.90
C TYR A 121 -8.44 3.21 -8.68
N ARG A 122 -8.91 4.11 -7.80
CA ARG A 122 -10.36 4.33 -7.60
C ARG A 122 -11.05 4.75 -8.89
N THR A 123 -10.43 5.66 -9.65
CA THR A 123 -10.99 6.13 -10.93
C THR A 123 -11.03 5.01 -11.96
N ALA A 124 -9.97 4.21 -12.07
CA ALA A 124 -9.95 3.05 -12.97
C ALA A 124 -11.08 2.06 -12.67
N LEU A 125 -11.24 1.69 -11.40
CA LEU A 125 -12.29 0.78 -10.94
C LEU A 125 -13.70 1.32 -11.18
N LYS A 126 -13.88 2.65 -11.04
CA LYS A 126 -15.17 3.32 -11.29
C LYS A 126 -15.53 3.37 -12.77
N LEU A 127 -14.53 3.57 -13.64
CA LEU A 127 -14.74 3.70 -15.09
C LEU A 127 -15.01 2.36 -15.77
N ASP A 128 -14.37 1.29 -15.33
CA ASP A 128 -14.57 -0.05 -15.88
C ASP A 128 -14.39 -1.13 -14.80
N GLY A 129 -15.48 -1.46 -14.12
CA GLY A 129 -15.51 -2.48 -13.06
C GLY A 129 -15.37 -3.93 -13.55
N LYS A 130 -15.17 -4.16 -14.85
CA LYS A 130 -14.98 -5.50 -15.47
C LYS A 130 -13.65 -5.63 -16.21
N ALA A 131 -12.79 -4.62 -16.12
CA ALA A 131 -11.49 -4.65 -16.78
C ALA A 131 -10.63 -5.83 -16.26
N PRO A 132 -9.77 -6.42 -17.11
CA PRO A 132 -8.93 -7.57 -16.72
C PRO A 132 -7.93 -7.23 -15.60
N PHE A 133 -7.63 -5.97 -15.36
CA PHE A 133 -6.74 -5.51 -14.29
C PHE A 133 -7.48 -5.17 -12.97
N ASN A 134 -8.77 -5.40 -12.87
CA ASN A 134 -9.55 -4.94 -11.70
C ASN A 134 -9.11 -5.53 -10.38
N GLU A 135 -8.83 -6.83 -10.33
CA GLU A 135 -8.39 -7.46 -9.08
C GLU A 135 -7.01 -6.93 -8.66
N GLN A 136 -6.14 -6.68 -9.62
CA GLN A 136 -4.85 -6.04 -9.36
C GLN A 136 -5.02 -4.58 -8.91
N ALA A 137 -5.91 -3.81 -9.53
CA ALA A 137 -6.20 -2.43 -9.12
C ALA A 137 -6.79 -2.36 -7.70
N LYS A 138 -7.70 -3.27 -7.34
CA LYS A 138 -8.22 -3.42 -5.98
C LYS A 138 -7.13 -3.76 -4.99
N TYR A 139 -6.26 -4.69 -5.34
CA TYR A 139 -5.15 -5.09 -4.49
C TYR A 139 -4.17 -3.94 -4.24
N LEU A 140 -3.77 -3.21 -5.28
CA LEU A 140 -2.89 -2.06 -5.15
C LEU A 140 -3.54 -0.92 -4.35
N LEU A 141 -4.83 -0.65 -4.58
CA LEU A 141 -5.58 0.30 -3.77
C LEU A 141 -5.59 -0.12 -2.29
N PHE A 142 -5.93 -1.37 -2.01
CA PHE A 142 -6.01 -1.92 -0.66
C PHE A 142 -4.66 -1.90 0.06
N LYS A 143 -3.61 -2.34 -0.61
CA LYS A 143 -2.24 -2.34 -0.10
C LYS A 143 -1.75 -0.92 0.18
N ASN A 144 -1.87 -0.03 -0.80
CA ASN A 144 -1.31 1.32 -0.70
C ASN A 144 -2.09 2.16 0.31
N GLN A 145 -3.42 2.04 0.37
CA GLN A 145 -4.22 2.70 1.41
C GLN A 145 -3.75 2.30 2.81
N PHE A 146 -3.40 1.05 3.01
CA PHE A 146 -2.85 0.58 4.28
C PHE A 146 -1.47 1.19 4.57
N TYR A 147 -0.52 1.08 3.64
CA TYR A 147 0.85 1.53 3.88
C TYR A 147 0.99 3.06 3.87
N ASP A 148 0.24 3.77 3.03
CA ASP A 148 0.26 5.23 2.98
C ASP A 148 -0.39 5.88 4.21
N SER A 149 -1.35 5.20 4.84
CA SER A 149 -1.99 5.65 6.07
C SER A 149 -1.29 5.15 7.34
N PHE A 150 -0.14 4.50 7.20
CA PHE A 150 0.55 3.89 8.33
C PHE A 150 1.07 4.94 9.32
N SER A 151 0.75 4.77 10.60
CA SER A 151 1.28 5.57 11.71
C SER A 151 2.17 4.72 12.62
N ASP A 152 2.95 5.35 13.51
CA ASP A 152 3.79 4.65 14.50
C ASP A 152 3.01 3.69 15.40
N ASN A 153 1.69 3.81 15.44
CA ASN A 153 0.80 2.88 16.08
C ASN A 153 -0.14 2.25 15.06
N PRO A 154 0.11 1.00 14.61
CA PRO A 154 -0.71 0.32 13.61
C PRO A 154 -2.15 0.05 14.07
N LEU A 155 -2.45 0.24 15.35
CA LEU A 155 -3.79 0.16 15.92
C LEU A 155 -4.36 1.53 16.27
N ALA A 156 -3.58 2.62 16.17
CA ALA A 156 -4.18 3.94 16.29
C ALA A 156 -5.24 4.06 15.20
N PRO A 157 -6.38 4.66 15.50
CA PRO A 157 -7.28 5.06 14.46
C PRO A 157 -6.46 6.00 13.57
N PHE A 158 -6.02 5.48 12.44
CA PHE A 158 -5.54 6.32 11.36
C PHE A 158 -6.59 7.39 11.14
N SER A 159 -6.19 8.46 10.49
CA SER A 159 -7.14 9.42 9.90
C SER A 159 -8.08 8.78 8.86
N GLN A 160 -8.20 7.44 8.87
CA GLN A 160 -9.18 6.71 8.07
C GLN A 160 -10.57 6.99 8.59
N THR A 161 -11.41 7.48 7.71
CA THR A 161 -12.83 7.61 7.97
C THR A 161 -13.48 6.21 8.09
N ARG A 162 -14.66 6.15 8.70
CA ARG A 162 -15.43 4.89 8.74
C ARG A 162 -15.75 4.36 7.35
N GLU A 163 -15.97 5.27 6.40
CA GLU A 163 -16.25 4.97 5.00
C GLU A 163 -15.04 4.29 4.35
N GLU A 164 -13.84 4.83 4.53
CA GLU A 164 -12.60 4.26 4.01
C GLU A 164 -12.32 2.88 4.61
N LEU A 165 -12.52 2.71 5.92
CA LEU A 165 -12.34 1.41 6.55
C LEU A 165 -13.37 0.39 6.05
N THR A 166 -14.62 0.80 5.81
CA THR A 166 -15.66 -0.05 5.21
C THR A 166 -15.29 -0.45 3.79
N GLU A 167 -14.78 0.50 2.98
CA GLU A 167 -14.26 0.23 1.63
C GLU A 167 -13.16 -0.83 1.69
N MET A 168 -12.16 -0.66 2.58
CA MET A 168 -11.04 -1.58 2.71
C MET A 168 -11.47 -2.99 3.16
N LEU A 169 -12.37 -3.11 4.12
CA LEU A 169 -12.93 -4.39 4.54
C LEU A 169 -13.65 -5.09 3.38
N THR A 170 -14.40 -4.34 2.57
CA THR A 170 -15.12 -4.86 1.41
C THR A 170 -14.15 -5.33 0.34
N ILE A 171 -13.15 -4.53 0.00
CA ILE A 171 -12.14 -4.87 -1.00
C ILE A 171 -11.33 -6.09 -0.55
N GLY A 172 -10.80 -6.11 0.68
CA GLY A 172 -10.01 -7.22 1.19
C GLY A 172 -10.76 -8.55 1.16
N ASN A 173 -12.04 -8.55 1.58
CA ASN A 173 -12.88 -9.73 1.50
C ASN A 173 -13.16 -10.18 0.06
N SER A 174 -13.30 -9.24 -0.90
CA SER A 174 -13.50 -9.56 -2.32
C SER A 174 -12.25 -10.19 -2.94
N LEU A 175 -11.06 -9.67 -2.62
CA LEU A 175 -9.77 -10.19 -3.10
C LEU A 175 -9.53 -11.63 -2.66
N LEU A 176 -9.83 -11.97 -1.40
CA LEU A 176 -9.71 -13.35 -0.91
C LEU A 176 -10.67 -14.32 -1.59
N LYS A 177 -11.83 -13.84 -2.06
CA LYS A 177 -12.81 -14.66 -2.81
C LYS A 177 -12.41 -14.86 -4.27
N ALA A 178 -11.82 -13.84 -4.89
CA ALA A 178 -11.44 -13.86 -6.32
C ALA A 178 -10.34 -14.89 -6.62
N ARG A 179 -9.42 -15.17 -5.69
CA ARG A 179 -8.28 -16.10 -5.86
C ARG A 179 -7.45 -15.80 -7.09
N ASP A 180 -7.30 -14.52 -7.42
CA ASP A 180 -6.52 -14.08 -8.56
C ASP A 180 -5.01 -14.24 -8.27
N SER A 181 -4.27 -14.80 -9.22
CA SER A 181 -2.82 -15.05 -9.08
C SER A 181 -1.98 -13.77 -9.05
N THR A 182 -2.52 -12.63 -9.48
CA THR A 182 -1.86 -11.32 -9.40
C THR A 182 -1.97 -10.68 -8.01
N VAL A 183 -2.73 -11.30 -7.11
CA VAL A 183 -2.99 -10.81 -5.75
C VAL A 183 -2.17 -11.61 -4.74
N ASN A 184 -1.38 -10.90 -3.92
CA ASN A 184 -0.68 -11.55 -2.81
C ASN A 184 -1.65 -11.84 -1.66
N ALA A 185 -2.17 -13.07 -1.61
CA ALA A 185 -3.16 -13.49 -0.62
C ALA A 185 -2.65 -13.42 0.82
N GLU A 186 -1.34 -13.64 1.05
CA GLU A 186 -0.71 -13.49 2.36
C GLU A 186 -0.83 -12.04 2.86
N GLU A 187 -0.49 -11.09 2.00
CA GLU A 187 -0.54 -9.67 2.35
C GLU A 187 -1.98 -9.20 2.55
N VAL A 188 -2.91 -9.66 1.71
CA VAL A 188 -4.33 -9.34 1.87
C VAL A 188 -4.87 -9.85 3.20
N LYS A 189 -4.56 -11.09 3.60
CA LYS A 189 -4.98 -11.65 4.89
C LYS A 189 -4.41 -10.86 6.06
N PHE A 190 -3.14 -10.48 5.98
CA PHE A 190 -2.47 -9.70 7.01
C PHE A 190 -3.11 -8.31 7.20
N ILE A 191 -3.24 -7.55 6.11
CA ILE A 191 -3.84 -6.21 6.14
C ILE A 191 -5.30 -6.27 6.58
N LEU A 192 -6.07 -7.23 6.05
CA LEU A 192 -7.48 -7.41 6.42
C LEU A 192 -7.65 -7.73 7.91
N ALA A 193 -6.77 -8.56 8.49
CA ALA A 193 -6.81 -8.84 9.92
C ALA A 193 -6.61 -7.58 10.77
N ILE A 194 -5.72 -6.67 10.36
CA ILE A 194 -5.51 -5.38 11.03
C ILE A 194 -6.75 -4.50 10.89
N HIS A 195 -7.32 -4.38 9.68
CA HIS A 195 -8.54 -3.60 9.47
C HIS A 195 -9.74 -4.13 10.28
N VAL A 196 -9.84 -5.45 10.45
CA VAL A 196 -10.86 -6.04 11.33
C VAL A 196 -10.67 -5.60 12.78
N LEU A 197 -9.44 -5.59 13.30
CA LEU A 197 -9.17 -5.09 14.66
C LEU A 197 -9.50 -3.59 14.78
N GLN A 198 -9.15 -2.79 13.79
CA GLN A 198 -9.48 -1.37 13.76
C GLN A 198 -11.00 -1.14 13.76
N ALA A 199 -11.75 -1.93 12.97
CA ALA A 199 -13.21 -1.85 12.91
C ALA A 199 -13.86 -2.23 14.25
N VAL A 200 -13.31 -3.22 14.96
CA VAL A 200 -13.74 -3.56 16.33
C VAL A 200 -13.47 -2.40 17.30
N GLN A 201 -12.27 -1.80 17.26
CA GLN A 201 -11.92 -0.67 18.13
C GLN A 201 -12.79 0.57 17.88
N GLN A 202 -13.18 0.80 16.62
CA GLN A 202 -14.09 1.90 16.26
C GLN A 202 -15.58 1.58 16.49
N GLY A 203 -15.90 0.39 17.02
CA GLY A 203 -17.27 -0.05 17.24
C GLY A 203 -18.08 -0.24 15.95
N MET A 204 -17.42 -0.47 14.82
CA MET A 204 -18.07 -0.74 13.52
C MET A 204 -18.48 -2.20 13.37
N VAL A 205 -17.77 -3.09 14.05
CA VAL A 205 -18.02 -4.53 14.06
C VAL A 205 -18.11 -4.98 15.52
N PRO A 206 -19.11 -5.84 15.87
CA PRO A 206 -19.19 -6.41 17.21
C PRO A 206 -17.89 -7.14 17.59
N LYS A 207 -17.44 -6.94 18.83
CA LYS A 207 -16.14 -7.48 19.30
C LYS A 207 -16.01 -8.98 19.06
N GLU A 208 -17.04 -9.76 19.39
CA GLU A 208 -17.01 -11.22 19.24
C GLU A 208 -16.88 -11.64 17.78
N GLU A 209 -17.62 -10.99 16.89
CA GLU A 209 -17.58 -11.27 15.45
C GLU A 209 -16.23 -10.89 14.84
N GLY A 210 -15.75 -9.68 15.11
CA GLY A 210 -14.45 -9.22 14.62
C GLY A 210 -13.31 -10.09 15.14
N MET A 211 -13.31 -10.46 16.42
CA MET A 211 -12.29 -11.34 16.98
C MET A 211 -12.34 -12.76 16.39
N ARG A 212 -13.51 -13.25 16.06
CA ARG A 212 -13.66 -14.54 15.34
C ARG A 212 -13.04 -14.45 13.94
N GLN A 213 -13.32 -13.39 13.20
CA GLN A 213 -12.76 -13.16 11.87
C GLN A 213 -11.23 -12.98 11.93
N PHE A 214 -10.74 -12.19 12.87
CA PHE A 214 -9.31 -12.02 13.11
C PHE A 214 -8.60 -13.33 13.38
N LYS A 215 -9.11 -14.13 14.34
CA LYS A 215 -8.54 -15.45 14.68
C LYS A 215 -8.51 -16.40 13.50
N LYS A 216 -9.54 -16.36 12.64
CA LYS A 216 -9.59 -17.16 11.41
C LYS A 216 -8.47 -16.75 10.45
N LEU A 217 -8.34 -15.46 10.13
CA LEU A 217 -7.29 -14.94 9.23
C LEU A 217 -5.88 -15.25 9.76
N HIS A 218 -5.67 -15.08 11.06
CA HIS A 218 -4.42 -15.41 11.73
C HIS A 218 -4.08 -16.90 11.62
N ALA A 219 -5.03 -17.79 11.89
CA ALA A 219 -4.82 -19.25 11.78
C ALA A 219 -4.53 -19.68 10.34
N GLU A 220 -5.21 -19.08 9.35
CA GLU A 220 -4.93 -19.32 7.93
C GLU A 220 -3.52 -18.87 7.54
N LEU A 221 -3.08 -17.68 7.98
CA LEU A 221 -1.73 -17.18 7.74
C LEU A 221 -0.67 -18.13 8.32
N ARG A 222 -0.83 -18.58 9.57
CA ARG A 222 0.11 -19.53 10.17
C ARG A 222 0.18 -20.86 9.43
N LYS A 223 -0.95 -21.36 8.95
CA LYS A 223 -1.04 -22.64 8.25
C LYS A 223 -0.46 -22.57 6.84
N GLU A 224 -0.82 -21.53 6.09
CA GLU A 224 -0.47 -21.41 4.67
C GLU A 224 0.92 -20.80 4.45
N TYR A 225 1.39 -19.97 5.39
CA TYR A 225 2.67 -19.25 5.30
C TYR A 225 3.50 -19.43 6.57
N PRO A 226 3.96 -20.68 6.89
CA PRO A 226 4.60 -20.99 8.17
C PRO A 226 5.95 -20.29 8.38
N GLN A 227 6.58 -19.78 7.31
CA GLN A 227 7.84 -19.01 7.38
C GLN A 227 7.64 -17.50 7.49
N SER A 228 6.39 -17.04 7.45
CA SER A 228 6.08 -15.62 7.52
C SER A 228 6.16 -15.08 8.94
N LEU A 229 6.64 -13.85 9.09
CA LEU A 229 6.63 -13.11 10.36
C LEU A 229 5.29 -12.40 10.62
N LYS A 230 4.41 -12.29 9.61
CA LYS A 230 3.11 -11.61 9.71
C LYS A 230 2.20 -12.18 10.81
N PRO A 231 2.09 -13.51 11.01
CA PRO A 231 1.32 -14.06 12.13
C PRO A 231 1.84 -13.61 13.50
N LEU A 232 3.16 -13.56 13.71
CA LEU A 232 3.76 -13.05 14.96
C LEU A 232 3.44 -11.57 15.19
N THR A 233 3.45 -10.79 14.12
CA THR A 233 3.04 -9.38 14.18
C THR A 233 1.59 -9.25 14.62
N LEU A 234 0.67 -10.06 14.07
CA LEU A 234 -0.74 -10.05 14.46
C LEU A 234 -0.95 -10.50 15.92
N GLU A 235 -0.19 -11.49 16.42
CA GLU A 235 -0.23 -11.91 17.83
C GLU A 235 0.11 -10.76 18.78
N ALA A 236 1.11 -9.96 18.41
CA ALA A 236 1.51 -8.80 19.20
C ALA A 236 0.48 -7.66 19.15
N LEU A 237 -0.35 -7.58 18.09
CA LEU A 237 -1.45 -6.62 17.94
C LEU A 237 -2.73 -7.05 18.64
N ALA A 238 -2.92 -8.35 18.83
CA ALA A 238 -4.13 -8.87 19.44
C ALA A 238 -4.33 -8.27 20.86
N PRO A 239 -5.53 -7.79 21.20
CA PRO A 239 -5.81 -7.38 22.57
C PRO A 239 -5.58 -8.56 23.49
N ALA A 240 -4.93 -8.29 24.65
CA ALA A 240 -4.78 -9.28 25.70
C ALA A 240 -6.18 -9.85 26.04
N SER A 241 -6.32 -11.17 25.93
CA SER A 241 -7.54 -11.92 26.24
C SER A 241 -7.90 -11.85 27.72
#